data_1c57de0e993388c5201a26529ad0a6cb
#
_entry.id   1c57de0e993388c5201a26529ad0a6cb
#
_cell.length_a   1.000
_cell.length_b   1.000
_cell.length_c   1.000
_cell.angle_alpha   90.00
_cell.angle_beta   90.00
_cell.angle_gamma   90.00
#
_symmetry.space_group_name_H-M   'P 1'
#
loop_
_entity.id
_entity.type
_entity.pdbx_description
1 polymer ?
#
loop_
_entity_poly.entity_id
_entity_poly.type
_entity_poly.pdbx_seq_one_letter_code
_entity_poly.pdbx_strand_id
1 'polypeptide(L)'
;MKSTLRGLMFVAASAALAWACLVTPGIALADDTPNPCDALKRIVAAAPDGFTSLRPDDGQAVAQPYGRDAQCAAKAGTYTCMWTKAADAGSAADALQGVAADIAACLPEATHDQNSPGRQHFYIGARGQRTQITAMTAGAGKLTLAVSGK
;
A
#
# COMPACT_ATOMS: atom_id res chain seq x y z
N MET A 1 38.33 -80.39 -16.12
CA MET A 1 37.97 -79.96 -17.49
C MET A 1 37.60 -78.48 -17.36
N LYS A 2 38.43 -77.67 -17.62
CA LYS A 2 38.65 -76.62 -18.63
C LYS A 2 37.35 -76.04 -19.15
N SER A 3 37.09 -74.76 -18.84
CA SER A 3 36.70 -73.75 -19.83
C SER A 3 36.75 -72.34 -19.24
N THR A 4 37.69 -71.65 -19.77
CA THR A 4 37.88 -70.19 -19.79
C THR A 4 36.79 -69.50 -20.57
N LEU A 5 36.30 -68.35 -20.09
CA LEU A 5 35.81 -67.33 -21.00
C LEU A 5 35.97 -65.95 -20.36
N ARG A 6 36.93 -65.30 -20.82
CA ARG A 6 37.17 -63.91 -21.29
C ARG A 6 35.93 -63.03 -21.15
N GLY A 7 35.98 -62.04 -20.37
CA GLY A 7 36.39 -60.68 -20.59
C GLY A 7 35.57 -59.89 -21.61
N LEU A 8 34.76 -58.98 -21.18
CA LEU A 8 34.47 -57.78 -21.95
C LEU A 8 34.22 -56.62 -21.01
N MET A 9 35.22 -55.75 -20.94
CA MET A 9 35.11 -54.43 -20.32
C MET A 9 34.21 -53.56 -21.20
N PHE A 10 33.06 -53.16 -20.70
CA PHE A 10 32.32 -52.03 -21.24
C PHE A 10 32.64 -50.79 -20.41
N VAL A 11 33.43 -49.93 -21.02
CA VAL A 11 33.65 -48.55 -20.55
C VAL A 11 32.41 -47.77 -20.92
N ALA A 12 31.57 -47.52 -19.96
CA ALA A 12 30.46 -46.58 -20.10
C ALA A 12 30.96 -45.17 -19.87
N ALA A 13 31.12 -44.41 -20.94
CA ALA A 13 31.38 -42.97 -20.88
C ALA A 13 30.13 -42.26 -20.42
N SER A 14 30.12 -41.80 -19.19
CA SER A 14 29.06 -40.94 -18.63
C SER A 14 29.25 -39.53 -19.17
N ALA A 15 28.46 -39.15 -20.16
CA ALA A 15 28.34 -37.77 -20.60
C ALA A 15 27.53 -37.00 -19.55
N ALA A 16 28.20 -36.20 -18.74
CA ALA A 16 27.57 -35.24 -17.85
C ALA A 16 26.99 -34.07 -18.65
N LEU A 17 25.68 -34.09 -18.89
CA LEU A 17 24.94 -32.94 -19.40
C LEU A 17 24.83 -31.92 -18.27
N ALA A 18 25.69 -30.93 -18.30
CA ALA A 18 25.57 -29.72 -17.46
C ALA A 18 24.36 -28.89 -17.96
N TRP A 19 23.24 -28.98 -17.27
CA TRP A 19 22.13 -28.04 -17.43
C TRP A 19 22.53 -26.72 -16.79
N ALA A 20 22.97 -25.78 -17.60
CA ALA A 20 23.10 -24.40 -17.23
C ALA A 20 21.68 -23.84 -17.00
N CYS A 21 21.25 -23.75 -15.75
CA CYS A 21 20.10 -22.96 -15.37
C CYS A 21 20.40 -21.49 -15.65
N LEU A 22 19.95 -21.00 -16.79
CA LEU A 22 19.86 -19.58 -17.07
C LEU A 22 18.83 -18.99 -16.09
N VAL A 23 19.29 -18.54 -14.93
CA VAL A 23 18.52 -17.69 -14.04
C VAL A 23 18.45 -16.33 -14.74
N THR A 24 17.40 -16.10 -15.50
CA THR A 24 17.06 -14.76 -15.95
C THR A 24 16.69 -13.98 -14.69
N PRO A 25 17.38 -12.87 -14.36
CA PRO A 25 16.89 -11.97 -13.34
C PRO A 25 15.55 -11.43 -13.86
N GLY A 26 14.45 -11.91 -13.27
CA GLY A 26 13.15 -11.29 -13.46
C GLY A 26 13.30 -9.85 -13.04
N ILE A 27 13.17 -8.92 -13.97
CA ILE A 27 12.99 -7.52 -13.66
C ILE A 27 11.63 -7.49 -12.94
N ALA A 28 11.66 -7.44 -11.61
CA ALA A 28 10.49 -7.07 -10.85
C ALA A 28 10.13 -5.67 -11.34
N LEU A 29 9.09 -5.58 -12.17
CA LEU A 29 8.45 -4.29 -12.42
C LEU A 29 8.02 -3.83 -11.04
N ALA A 30 8.70 -2.82 -10.52
CA ALA A 30 8.23 -2.10 -9.34
C ALA A 30 6.81 -1.68 -9.68
N ASP A 31 5.86 -2.20 -8.93
CA ASP A 31 4.47 -1.81 -9.05
C ASP A 31 4.46 -0.30 -8.73
N ASP A 32 4.20 0.53 -9.74
CA ASP A 32 4.12 1.99 -9.62
C ASP A 32 2.88 2.42 -8.82
N THR A 33 2.36 1.54 -7.97
CA THR A 33 1.33 1.88 -7.01
C THR A 33 1.97 2.80 -5.98
N PRO A 34 1.55 4.07 -5.90
CA PRO A 34 2.11 5.00 -4.93
C PRO A 34 2.01 4.39 -3.54
N ASN A 35 3.13 4.35 -2.82
CA ASN A 35 3.13 3.86 -1.46
C ASN A 35 2.20 4.76 -0.60
N PRO A 36 1.08 4.24 -0.07
CA PRO A 36 0.15 5.06 0.69
C PRO A 36 0.80 5.71 1.92
N CYS A 37 1.85 5.11 2.46
CA CYS A 37 2.55 5.63 3.63
C CYS A 37 3.18 7.00 3.38
N ASP A 38 3.81 7.23 2.23
CA ASP A 38 4.47 8.51 1.95
C ASP A 38 3.42 9.63 1.82
N ALA A 39 2.32 9.34 1.14
CA ALA A 39 1.22 10.28 1.00
C ALA A 39 0.52 10.55 2.35
N LEU A 40 0.23 9.51 3.14
CA LEU A 40 -0.38 9.67 4.47
C LEU A 40 0.49 10.50 5.42
N LYS A 41 1.79 10.23 5.46
CA LYS A 41 2.75 10.99 6.28
C LYS A 41 2.81 12.46 5.85
N ARG A 42 2.83 12.74 4.55
CA ARG A 42 2.80 14.12 4.04
C ARG A 42 1.51 14.85 4.43
N ILE A 43 0.36 14.20 4.31
CA ILE A 43 -0.93 14.78 4.68
C ILE A 43 -0.95 15.11 6.18
N VAL A 44 -0.54 14.17 7.03
CA VAL A 44 -0.50 14.37 8.48
C VAL A 44 0.49 15.47 8.88
N ALA A 45 1.67 15.50 8.27
CA ALA A 45 2.67 16.54 8.53
C ALA A 45 2.20 17.94 8.14
N ALA A 46 1.31 18.06 7.14
CA ALA A 46 0.75 19.34 6.70
C ALA A 46 -0.46 19.81 7.53
N ALA A 47 -0.99 18.96 8.41
CA ALA A 47 -2.19 19.28 9.20
C ALA A 47 -2.03 20.51 10.11
N PRO A 48 -0.89 20.72 10.84
CA PRO A 48 -0.69 21.90 11.68
C PRO A 48 -0.75 23.23 10.91
N ASP A 49 -0.35 23.22 9.63
CA ASP A 49 -0.32 24.39 8.76
C ASP A 49 -1.59 24.53 7.90
N GLY A 50 -2.64 23.79 8.23
CA GLY A 50 -3.91 23.82 7.49
C GLY A 50 -3.80 23.31 6.06
N PHE A 51 -2.83 22.42 5.79
CA PHE A 51 -2.58 21.77 4.49
C PHE A 51 -2.17 22.75 3.37
N THR A 52 -1.60 23.89 3.71
CA THR A 52 -1.20 24.92 2.73
C THR A 52 -0.16 24.38 1.74
N SER A 53 0.75 23.51 2.21
CA SER A 53 1.79 22.88 1.39
C SER A 53 1.28 21.80 0.44
N LEU A 54 0.00 21.43 0.50
CA LEU A 54 -0.63 20.42 -0.36
C LEU A 54 -1.57 21.02 -1.42
N ARG A 55 -1.48 22.31 -1.67
CA ARG A 55 -2.29 22.96 -2.70
C ARG A 55 -1.71 22.71 -4.09
N PRO A 56 -2.56 22.54 -5.12
CA PRO A 56 -2.12 22.33 -6.49
C PRO A 56 -1.24 23.46 -7.03
N ASP A 57 -1.46 24.68 -6.56
CA ASP A 57 -0.80 25.92 -7.02
C ASP A 57 0.71 25.93 -6.71
N ASP A 58 1.18 25.11 -5.79
CA ASP A 58 2.59 25.06 -5.37
C ASP A 58 3.45 24.15 -6.27
N GLY A 59 2.92 23.65 -7.39
CA GLY A 59 3.61 22.73 -8.30
C GLY A 59 3.92 21.36 -7.69
N GLN A 60 3.48 21.12 -6.48
CA GLN A 60 3.57 19.81 -5.81
C GLN A 60 2.31 19.01 -6.10
N ALA A 61 2.50 17.78 -6.58
CA ALA A 61 1.37 16.87 -6.73
C ALA A 61 0.62 16.73 -5.41
N VAL A 62 -0.70 16.89 -5.45
CA VAL A 62 -1.57 16.64 -4.31
C VAL A 62 -1.27 15.24 -3.78
N ALA A 63 -1.09 15.10 -2.46
CA ALA A 63 -0.82 13.79 -1.88
C ALA A 63 -2.06 12.89 -1.99
N GLN A 64 -1.97 11.88 -2.83
CA GLN A 64 -3.04 10.90 -3.08
C GLN A 64 -2.62 9.54 -2.55
N PRO A 65 -3.08 9.15 -1.34
CA PRO A 65 -2.69 7.86 -0.77
C PRO A 65 -3.34 6.66 -1.49
N TYR A 66 -4.48 6.86 -2.13
CA TYR A 66 -5.28 5.78 -2.71
C TYR A 66 -5.78 6.13 -4.12
N GLY A 67 -5.66 5.16 -5.04
CA GLY A 67 -6.26 5.20 -6.35
C GLY A 67 -5.76 6.31 -7.28
N ARG A 68 -5.73 6.02 -8.59
CA ARG A 68 -5.42 7.03 -9.62
C ARG A 68 -6.58 7.98 -9.87
N ASP A 69 -7.79 7.57 -9.53
CA ASP A 69 -9.04 8.32 -9.63
C ASP A 69 -9.34 9.14 -8.37
N ALA A 70 -8.44 9.12 -7.39
CA ALA A 70 -8.63 9.85 -6.15
C ALA A 70 -8.71 11.36 -6.39
N GLN A 71 -9.76 11.95 -5.87
CA GLN A 71 -9.96 13.40 -5.85
C GLN A 71 -9.64 13.90 -4.45
N CYS A 72 -8.54 14.62 -4.32
CA CYS A 72 -8.08 15.17 -3.05
C CYS A 72 -8.08 16.70 -3.08
N ALA A 73 -8.49 17.33 -1.98
CA ALA A 73 -8.50 18.76 -1.83
C ALA A 73 -8.34 19.17 -0.35
N ALA A 74 -7.65 20.29 -0.14
CA ALA A 74 -7.60 20.97 1.16
C ALA A 74 -8.64 22.09 1.21
N LYS A 75 -9.50 22.08 2.21
CA LYS A 75 -10.51 23.12 2.43
C LYS A 75 -10.76 23.33 3.92
N ALA A 76 -10.70 24.58 4.37
CA ALA A 76 -11.06 24.98 5.72
C ALA A 76 -10.36 24.14 6.83
N GLY A 77 -9.06 23.89 6.71
CA GLY A 77 -8.29 23.12 7.70
C GLY A 77 -8.56 21.60 7.69
N THR A 78 -9.18 21.12 6.63
CA THR A 78 -9.40 19.68 6.41
C THR A 78 -8.88 19.29 5.02
N TYR A 79 -8.15 18.20 4.95
CA TYR A 79 -7.74 17.56 3.71
C TYR A 79 -8.63 16.35 3.47
N THR A 80 -9.27 16.29 2.32
CA THR A 80 -10.21 15.21 2.00
C THR A 80 -9.83 14.57 0.68
N CYS A 81 -9.76 13.25 0.67
CA CYS A 81 -9.64 12.42 -0.54
C CYS A 81 -10.87 11.55 -0.70
N MET A 82 -11.33 11.40 -1.94
CA MET A 82 -12.39 10.45 -2.32
C MET A 82 -11.91 9.63 -3.51
N TRP A 83 -12.11 8.31 -3.47
CA TRP A 83 -11.73 7.39 -4.55
C TRP A 83 -12.70 6.20 -4.63
N THR A 84 -12.66 5.48 -5.74
CA THR A 84 -13.39 4.23 -5.91
C THR A 84 -12.54 3.07 -5.41
N LYS A 85 -13.11 2.16 -4.63
CA LYS A 85 -12.41 0.95 -4.18
C LYS A 85 -11.95 0.12 -5.40
N ALA A 86 -10.85 -0.60 -5.26
CA ALA A 86 -10.42 -1.55 -6.27
C ALA A 86 -11.50 -2.64 -6.51
N ALA A 87 -11.60 -3.13 -7.73
CA ALA A 87 -12.63 -4.10 -8.11
C ALA A 87 -12.52 -5.41 -7.31
N ASP A 88 -11.32 -5.80 -6.95
CA ASP A 88 -10.98 -7.01 -6.20
C ASP A 88 -10.97 -6.83 -4.67
N ALA A 89 -11.21 -5.61 -4.19
CA ALA A 89 -11.16 -5.30 -2.76
C ALA A 89 -12.38 -5.79 -1.95
N GLY A 90 -13.24 -6.65 -2.53
CA GLY A 90 -14.44 -7.13 -1.86
C GLY A 90 -15.51 -6.04 -1.66
N SER A 91 -16.17 -6.02 -0.51
CA SER A 91 -17.13 -4.98 -0.16
C SER A 91 -16.45 -3.64 0.15
N ALA A 92 -17.23 -2.55 0.22
CA ALA A 92 -16.69 -1.26 0.67
C ALA A 92 -16.19 -1.31 2.13
N ALA A 93 -16.81 -2.16 2.96
CA ALA A 93 -16.37 -2.38 4.33
C ALA A 93 -15.01 -3.11 4.37
N ASP A 94 -14.81 -4.12 3.52
CA ASP A 94 -13.51 -4.83 3.43
C ASP A 94 -12.41 -3.89 2.95
N ALA A 95 -12.69 -3.09 1.91
CA ALA A 95 -11.75 -2.07 1.44
C ALA A 95 -11.42 -1.04 2.52
N LEU A 96 -12.40 -0.64 3.34
CA LEU A 96 -12.19 0.28 4.46
C LEU A 96 -11.30 -0.33 5.55
N GLN A 97 -11.42 -1.63 5.82
CA GLN A 97 -10.50 -2.33 6.75
C GLN A 97 -9.06 -2.33 6.22
N GLY A 98 -8.87 -2.49 4.90
CA GLY A 98 -7.56 -2.35 4.28
C GLY A 98 -6.96 -0.96 4.51
N VAL A 99 -7.74 0.10 4.30
CA VAL A 99 -7.32 1.49 4.57
C VAL A 99 -6.96 1.68 6.05
N ALA A 100 -7.74 1.11 6.97
CA ALA A 100 -7.44 1.17 8.40
C ALA A 100 -6.11 0.47 8.75
N ALA A 101 -5.84 -0.68 8.14
CA ALA A 101 -4.59 -1.39 8.31
C ALA A 101 -3.39 -0.58 7.78
N ASP A 102 -3.54 0.06 6.63
CA ASP A 102 -2.52 0.95 6.07
C ASP A 102 -2.23 2.15 6.98
N ILE A 103 -3.29 2.82 7.49
CA ILE A 103 -3.14 3.94 8.42
C ILE A 103 -2.36 3.49 9.66
N ALA A 104 -2.73 2.36 10.26
CA ALA A 104 -2.06 1.83 11.45
C ALA A 104 -0.59 1.45 11.17
N ALA A 105 -0.31 0.88 10.00
CA ALA A 105 1.06 0.49 9.61
C ALA A 105 1.93 1.70 9.26
N CYS A 106 1.37 2.69 8.56
CA CYS A 106 2.10 3.86 8.09
C CYS A 106 2.31 4.92 9.18
N LEU A 107 1.41 4.98 10.15
CA LEU A 107 1.37 5.98 11.22
C LEU A 107 1.29 5.26 12.58
N PRO A 108 2.38 4.64 13.04
CA PRO A 108 2.38 3.84 14.27
C PRO A 108 2.06 4.65 15.53
N GLU A 109 2.20 5.97 15.48
CA GLU A 109 1.81 6.89 16.56
C GLU A 109 0.29 7.16 16.60
N ALA A 110 -0.45 6.75 15.58
CA ALA A 110 -1.89 6.97 15.52
C ALA A 110 -2.63 6.02 16.45
N THR A 111 -3.52 6.55 17.26
CA THR A 111 -4.43 5.78 18.10
C THR A 111 -5.74 5.55 17.35
N HIS A 112 -6.11 4.29 17.18
CA HIS A 112 -7.37 3.87 16.59
C HIS A 112 -8.46 3.84 17.65
N ASP A 113 -9.44 4.73 17.58
CA ASP A 113 -10.49 4.85 18.60
C ASP A 113 -11.89 4.47 18.11
N GLN A 114 -12.10 4.35 16.81
CA GLN A 114 -13.35 3.83 16.26
C GLN A 114 -13.10 2.86 15.10
N ASN A 115 -13.59 1.65 15.26
CA ASN A 115 -13.60 0.60 14.23
C ASN A 115 -15.03 0.12 13.99
N SER A 116 -15.61 0.49 12.87
CA SER A 116 -16.92 0.01 12.44
C SER A 116 -16.92 -0.27 10.94
N PRO A 117 -17.87 -1.06 10.42
CA PRO A 117 -17.91 -1.40 8.98
C PRO A 117 -18.02 -0.19 8.05
N GLY A 118 -18.51 0.94 8.53
CA GLY A 118 -18.71 2.15 7.74
C GLY A 118 -17.74 3.30 8.07
N ARG A 119 -17.00 3.21 9.18
CA ARG A 119 -16.11 4.29 9.62
C ARG A 119 -14.95 3.78 10.45
N GLN A 120 -13.78 4.32 10.17
CA GLN A 120 -12.56 4.13 10.93
C GLN A 120 -12.06 5.50 11.39
N HIS A 121 -11.72 5.66 12.65
CA HIS A 121 -11.24 6.92 13.18
C HIS A 121 -9.94 6.73 13.96
N PHE A 122 -8.97 7.59 13.67
CA PHE A 122 -7.67 7.63 14.32
C PHE A 122 -7.36 9.06 14.74
N TYR A 123 -6.48 9.19 15.72
CA TYR A 123 -5.92 10.47 16.09
C TYR A 123 -4.43 10.37 16.41
N ILE A 124 -3.71 11.48 16.19
CA ILE A 124 -2.29 11.63 16.49
C ILE A 124 -2.16 12.87 17.38
N GLY A 125 -1.35 12.77 18.42
CA GLY A 125 -1.03 13.87 19.30
C GLY A 125 -1.88 13.95 20.57
N ALA A 126 -1.54 14.91 21.44
CA ALA A 126 -2.17 15.11 22.74
C ALA A 126 -3.57 15.73 22.63
N ARG A 127 -4.40 15.50 23.62
CA ARG A 127 -5.74 16.06 23.68
C ARG A 127 -5.68 17.61 23.56
N GLY A 128 -6.41 18.17 22.62
CA GLY A 128 -6.44 19.62 22.34
C GLY A 128 -5.58 20.07 21.15
N GLN A 129 -4.63 19.24 20.68
CA GLN A 129 -3.79 19.49 19.52
C GLN A 129 -3.71 18.23 18.64
N ARG A 130 -4.85 17.58 18.43
CA ARG A 130 -4.90 16.31 17.72
C ARG A 130 -5.09 16.52 16.23
N THR A 131 -4.29 15.81 15.45
CA THR A 131 -4.65 15.51 14.07
C THR A 131 -5.61 14.33 14.08
N GLN A 132 -6.77 14.51 13.45
CA GLN A 132 -7.80 13.48 13.32
C GLN A 132 -7.79 12.93 11.91
N ILE A 133 -7.88 11.62 11.80
CA ILE A 133 -7.94 10.90 10.53
C ILE A 133 -9.21 10.07 10.54
N THR A 134 -10.09 10.31 9.59
CA THR A 134 -11.34 9.55 9.45
C THR A 134 -11.40 8.95 8.07
N ALA A 135 -11.48 7.63 7.99
CA ALA A 135 -11.79 6.91 6.77
C ALA A 135 -13.21 6.37 6.85
N MET A 136 -13.97 6.46 5.77
CA MET A 136 -15.37 6.02 5.74
C MET A 136 -15.80 5.55 4.37
N THR A 137 -16.84 4.74 4.35
CA THR A 137 -17.55 4.39 3.11
C THR A 137 -18.45 5.56 2.68
N ALA A 138 -18.44 5.89 1.38
CA ALA A 138 -19.20 6.99 0.80
C ALA A 138 -20.28 6.51 -0.20
N GLY A 139 -20.79 5.30 -0.03
CA GLY A 139 -21.76 4.68 -0.94
C GLY A 139 -21.17 4.30 -2.30
N ALA A 140 -21.93 3.53 -3.09
CA ALA A 140 -21.57 3.12 -4.46
C ALA A 140 -20.11 2.63 -4.63
N GLY A 141 -19.53 1.94 -3.63
CA GLY A 141 -18.16 1.46 -3.68
C GLY A 141 -17.10 2.55 -3.54
N LYS A 142 -17.46 3.75 -3.12
CA LYS A 142 -16.51 4.84 -2.84
C LYS A 142 -16.07 4.85 -1.38
N LEU A 143 -14.87 5.34 -1.19
CA LEU A 143 -14.25 5.57 0.10
C LEU A 143 -13.83 7.03 0.23
N THR A 144 -13.83 7.54 1.44
CA THR A 144 -13.37 8.89 1.75
C THR A 144 -12.36 8.82 2.90
N LEU A 145 -11.27 9.55 2.77
CA LEU A 145 -10.33 9.86 3.83
C LEU A 145 -10.40 11.35 4.13
N ALA A 146 -10.61 11.72 5.37
CA ALA A 146 -10.56 13.09 5.83
C ALA A 146 -9.50 13.22 6.94
N VAL A 147 -8.62 14.22 6.81
CA VAL A 147 -7.61 14.55 7.82
C VAL A 147 -7.83 16.00 8.23
N SER A 148 -7.95 16.24 9.52
CA SER A 148 -8.09 17.59 10.08
C SER A 148 -7.07 17.79 11.19
N GLY A 149 -6.45 18.97 11.21
CA GLY A 149 -5.58 19.44 12.27
C GLY A 149 -6.25 20.56 13.08
N LYS A 150 -5.80 20.73 14.30
CA LYS A 150 -6.08 21.93 15.12
C LYS A 150 -4.80 22.67 15.38
#